data_91bdd02e0a769ebedb0cc814f172ed1f
#
_entry.id   91bdd02e0a769ebedb0cc814f172ed1f
#
_cell.length_a   1.000
_cell.length_b   1.000
_cell.length_c   1.000
_cell.angle_alpha   90.00
_cell.angle_beta   90.00
_cell.angle_gamma   90.00
#
_symmetry.space_group_name_H-M   'P 1'
#
loop_
_entity.id
_entity.type
_entity.pdbx_description
1 polymer ?
#
loop_
_entity_poly.entity_id
_entity_poly.type
_entity_poly.pdbx_seq_one_letter_code
_entity_poly.pdbx_strand_id
1 'polypeptide(L)'
;MLASHFKLSSVLSPRTDEEKQYMSHVPYENAVGNLMYAMVSTRPDISHAVGVVSRFMTNPGKEHWQAVKWVLRYLRATSDRCIVFNGNSSEGSVCGYVDADYAGDLDKRRSTTGYVFTLAGGAISWMSKLKKQLHCPLLKPNI
;
A
#
# COMPACT_ATOMS: atom_id res chain seq x y z
N MET A 1 -2.22 8.31 5.07
CA MET A 1 -2.58 7.05 5.76
C MET A 1 -4.03 6.72 5.45
N LEU A 2 -4.35 5.51 5.04
CA LEU A 2 -5.74 5.07 4.92
C LEU A 2 -6.37 5.08 6.31
N ALA A 3 -7.54 5.69 6.43
CA ALA A 3 -8.24 5.73 7.70
C ALA A 3 -8.65 4.31 8.11
N SER A 4 -8.62 4.03 9.41
CA SER A 4 -8.90 2.70 10.00
C SER A 4 -10.29 2.12 9.63
N HIS A 5 -11.22 2.98 9.18
CA HIS A 5 -12.55 2.56 8.73
C HIS A 5 -12.57 1.95 7.31
N PHE A 6 -11.51 2.12 6.51
CA PHE A 6 -11.42 1.46 5.20
C PHE A 6 -10.99 0.01 5.34
N LYS A 7 -11.94 -0.86 5.65
CA LYS A 7 -11.76 -2.31 5.62
C LYS A 7 -12.08 -2.83 4.22
N LEU A 8 -11.12 -2.69 3.32
CA LEU A 8 -11.29 -3.08 1.92
C LEU A 8 -11.17 -4.59 1.75
N SER A 9 -12.11 -5.17 1.01
CA SER A 9 -12.12 -6.58 0.64
C SER A 9 -12.79 -6.81 -0.72
N SER A 10 -12.59 -7.96 -1.32
CA SER A 10 -13.21 -8.36 -2.59
C SER A 10 -14.75 -8.46 -2.50
N VAL A 11 -15.31 -8.56 -1.29
CA VAL A 11 -16.76 -8.53 -1.06
C VAL A 11 -17.40 -7.22 -1.52
N LEU A 12 -16.64 -6.13 -1.53
CA LEU A 12 -17.05 -4.79 -1.95
C LEU A 12 -16.93 -4.57 -3.47
N SER A 13 -16.53 -5.57 -4.22
CA SER A 13 -16.51 -5.54 -5.68
C SER A 13 -17.92 -5.53 -6.26
N PRO A 14 -18.14 -4.90 -7.44
CA PRO A 14 -19.46 -4.74 -8.02
C PRO A 14 -20.11 -6.08 -8.32
N ARG A 15 -21.36 -6.25 -7.87
CA ARG A 15 -22.15 -7.48 -8.04
C ARG A 15 -23.28 -7.29 -9.04
N THR A 16 -23.86 -6.09 -9.11
CA THR A 16 -24.91 -5.75 -10.05
C THR A 16 -24.35 -5.17 -11.34
N ASP A 17 -25.12 -5.29 -12.43
CA ASP A 17 -24.70 -4.74 -13.72
C ASP A 17 -24.67 -3.21 -13.69
N GLU A 18 -25.54 -2.59 -12.90
CA GLU A 18 -25.53 -1.13 -12.68
C GLU A 18 -24.24 -0.66 -12.00
N GLU A 19 -23.76 -1.40 -10.99
CA GLU A 19 -22.51 -1.09 -10.33
C GLU A 19 -21.30 -1.27 -11.27
N LYS A 20 -21.30 -2.31 -12.08
CA LYS A 20 -20.26 -2.54 -13.10
C LYS A 20 -20.26 -1.43 -14.13
N GLN A 21 -21.45 -1.02 -14.61
CA GLN A 21 -21.58 0.09 -15.54
C GLN A 21 -21.09 1.41 -14.95
N TYR A 22 -21.41 1.70 -13.69
CA TYR A 22 -20.89 2.87 -13.00
C TYR A 22 -19.35 2.83 -12.92
N MET A 23 -18.77 1.70 -12.52
CA MET A 23 -17.32 1.56 -12.36
C MET A 23 -16.57 1.54 -13.69
N SER A 24 -17.21 1.19 -14.81
CA SER A 24 -16.58 1.24 -16.14
C SER A 24 -16.20 2.66 -16.58
N HIS A 25 -16.89 3.68 -16.06
CA HIS A 25 -16.58 5.09 -16.32
C HIS A 25 -15.54 5.67 -15.35
N VAL A 26 -15.18 4.93 -14.31
CA VAL A 26 -14.23 5.38 -13.28
C VAL A 26 -12.80 5.02 -13.72
N PRO A 27 -11.88 5.98 -13.83
CA PRO A 27 -10.49 5.71 -14.24
C PRO A 27 -9.65 5.13 -13.09
N TYR A 28 -10.10 4.00 -12.51
CA TYR A 28 -9.48 3.41 -11.32
C TYR A 28 -8.03 3.01 -11.56
N GLU A 29 -7.78 2.27 -12.64
CA GLU A 29 -6.44 1.78 -12.98
C GLU A 29 -5.45 2.92 -13.21
N ASN A 30 -5.89 3.96 -13.94
CA ASN A 30 -5.06 5.15 -14.19
C ASN A 30 -4.72 5.89 -12.89
N ALA A 31 -5.72 6.06 -12.01
CA ALA A 31 -5.51 6.72 -10.73
C ALA A 31 -4.54 5.94 -9.84
N VAL A 32 -4.71 4.63 -9.73
CA VAL A 32 -3.81 3.76 -8.95
C VAL A 32 -2.41 3.72 -9.57
N GLY A 33 -2.29 3.66 -10.91
CA GLY A 33 -1.01 3.74 -11.60
C GLY A 33 -0.24 5.02 -11.29
N ASN A 34 -0.91 6.16 -11.29
CA ASN A 34 -0.30 7.44 -10.91
C ASN A 34 0.11 7.48 -9.43
N LEU A 35 -0.69 6.89 -8.55
CA LEU A 35 -0.35 6.75 -7.12
C LEU A 35 0.87 5.84 -6.92
N MET A 36 0.98 4.74 -7.69
CA MET A 36 2.16 3.86 -7.67
C MET A 36 3.42 4.61 -8.09
N TYR A 37 3.33 5.43 -9.12
CA TYR A 37 4.46 6.26 -9.57
C TYR A 37 4.88 7.26 -8.48
N ALA A 38 3.94 7.99 -7.89
CA ALA A 38 4.23 8.93 -6.80
C ALA A 38 4.86 8.22 -5.58
N MET A 39 4.33 7.05 -5.22
CA MET A 39 4.85 6.22 -4.12
C MET A 39 6.31 5.83 -4.33
N VAL A 40 6.66 5.36 -5.52
CA VAL A 40 8.02 4.90 -5.83
C VAL A 40 8.99 6.08 -5.94
N SER A 41 8.52 7.23 -6.44
CA SER A 41 9.39 8.39 -6.68
C SER A 41 9.81 9.09 -5.39
N THR A 42 8.86 9.54 -4.55
CA THR A 42 9.15 10.44 -3.42
C THR A 42 8.25 10.28 -2.21
N ARG A 43 7.26 9.38 -2.24
CA ARG A 43 6.20 9.30 -1.22
C ARG A 43 6.13 7.93 -0.54
N PRO A 44 7.12 7.58 0.32
CA PRO A 44 7.08 6.33 1.10
C PRO A 44 5.85 6.23 2.01
N ASP A 45 5.32 7.34 2.46
CA ASP A 45 4.19 7.46 3.38
C ASP A 45 2.87 6.89 2.84
N ILE A 46 2.68 6.86 1.51
CA ILE A 46 1.50 6.25 0.88
C ILE A 46 1.68 4.79 0.49
N SER A 47 2.84 4.20 0.70
CA SER A 47 3.19 2.86 0.21
C SER A 47 2.19 1.78 0.66
N HIS A 48 1.80 1.77 1.92
CA HIS A 48 0.80 0.83 2.43
C HIS A 48 -0.56 1.04 1.77
N ALA A 49 -1.03 2.29 1.71
CA ALA A 49 -2.34 2.63 1.15
C ALA A 49 -2.45 2.24 -0.32
N VAL A 50 -1.42 2.55 -1.12
CA VAL A 50 -1.36 2.19 -2.54
C VAL A 50 -1.30 0.67 -2.70
N GLY A 51 -0.51 -0.02 -1.86
CA GLY A 51 -0.45 -1.48 -1.84
C GLY A 51 -1.81 -2.13 -1.57
N VAL A 52 -2.65 -1.52 -0.74
CA VAL A 52 -4.01 -2.02 -0.47
C VAL A 52 -4.93 -1.80 -1.66
N VAL A 53 -5.03 -0.57 -2.20
CA VAL A 53 -5.97 -0.28 -3.29
C VAL A 53 -5.58 -0.96 -4.61
N SER A 54 -4.29 -1.22 -4.83
CA SER A 54 -3.81 -1.92 -6.03
C SER A 54 -4.28 -3.38 -6.13
N ARG A 55 -4.68 -4.00 -5.02
CA ARG A 55 -5.20 -5.38 -5.01
C ARG A 55 -6.52 -5.53 -5.76
N PHE A 56 -7.26 -4.44 -5.90
CA PHE A 56 -8.62 -4.43 -6.45
C PHE A 56 -8.68 -3.88 -7.90
N MET A 57 -7.55 -3.74 -8.58
CA MET A 57 -7.50 -3.18 -9.96
C MET A 57 -8.35 -3.97 -10.95
N THR A 58 -8.45 -5.28 -10.79
CA THR A 58 -9.19 -6.15 -11.72
C THR A 58 -10.70 -5.95 -11.63
N ASN A 59 -11.24 -5.70 -10.43
CA ASN A 59 -12.68 -5.55 -10.23
C ASN A 59 -12.96 -4.58 -9.06
N PRO A 60 -12.68 -3.28 -9.23
CA PRO A 60 -12.87 -2.29 -8.18
C PRO A 60 -14.33 -1.96 -7.97
N GLY A 61 -14.76 -1.80 -6.72
CA GLY A 61 -16.08 -1.29 -6.35
C GLY A 61 -16.03 0.18 -5.91
N LYS A 62 -17.21 0.72 -5.61
CA LYS A 62 -17.37 2.13 -5.17
C LYS A 62 -16.54 2.47 -3.94
N GLU A 63 -16.48 1.54 -2.97
CA GLU A 63 -15.70 1.71 -1.74
C GLU A 63 -14.19 1.75 -2.03
N HIS A 64 -13.71 0.90 -2.96
CA HIS A 64 -12.32 0.93 -3.41
C HIS A 64 -11.98 2.28 -4.04
N TRP A 65 -12.90 2.83 -4.84
CA TRP A 65 -12.74 4.17 -5.43
C TRP A 65 -12.73 5.28 -4.39
N GLN A 66 -13.56 5.18 -3.34
CA GLN A 66 -13.51 6.13 -2.23
C GLN A 66 -12.15 6.13 -1.53
N ALA A 67 -11.56 4.94 -1.32
CA ALA A 67 -10.23 4.83 -0.73
C ALA A 67 -9.16 5.49 -1.61
N VAL A 68 -9.20 5.30 -2.94
CA VAL A 68 -8.29 5.99 -3.88
C VAL A 68 -8.46 7.51 -3.77
N LYS A 69 -9.70 8.02 -3.75
CA LYS A 69 -9.96 9.45 -3.57
C LYS A 69 -9.41 9.99 -2.24
N TRP A 70 -9.41 9.19 -1.17
CA TRP A 70 -8.80 9.55 0.10
C TRP A 70 -7.28 9.71 -0.02
N VAL A 71 -6.61 8.79 -0.70
CA VAL A 71 -5.16 8.89 -0.93
C VAL A 71 -4.84 10.13 -1.76
N LEU A 72 -5.62 10.42 -2.79
CA LEU A 72 -5.44 11.62 -3.62
C LEU A 72 -5.63 12.92 -2.81
N ARG A 73 -6.63 12.98 -1.93
CA ARG A 73 -6.82 14.13 -1.02
C ARG A 73 -5.66 14.29 -0.05
N TYR A 74 -5.16 13.19 0.50
CA TYR A 74 -3.99 13.20 1.36
C TYR A 74 -2.76 13.74 0.62
N LEU A 75 -2.52 13.28 -0.61
CA LEU A 75 -1.42 13.79 -1.43
C LEU A 75 -1.56 15.29 -1.70
N ARG A 76 -2.76 15.75 -2.03
CA ARG A 76 -3.03 17.18 -2.24
C ARG A 76 -2.78 18.00 -0.97
N ALA A 77 -3.21 17.52 0.18
CA ALA A 77 -3.02 18.20 1.47
C ALA A 77 -1.56 18.18 1.96
N THR A 78 -0.73 17.33 1.40
CA THR A 78 0.69 17.17 1.75
C THR A 78 1.61 17.36 0.55
N SER A 79 1.20 18.19 -0.40
CA SER A 79 1.96 18.45 -1.64
C SER A 79 3.30 19.16 -1.40
N ASP A 80 3.42 19.85 -0.26
CA ASP A 80 4.64 20.52 0.21
C ASP A 80 5.65 19.57 0.89
N ARG A 81 5.25 18.31 1.15
CA ARG A 81 6.11 17.33 1.80
C ARG A 81 7.16 16.78 0.84
N CYS A 82 8.41 16.76 1.30
CA CYS A 82 9.54 16.21 0.55
C CYS A 82 10.41 15.31 1.44
N ILE A 83 11.25 14.50 0.80
CA ILE A 83 12.31 13.78 1.50
C ILE A 83 13.49 14.72 1.66
N VAL A 84 13.93 14.90 2.91
CA VAL A 84 15.06 15.77 3.23
C VAL A 84 16.25 14.92 3.67
N PHE A 85 17.40 15.17 3.07
CA PHE A 85 18.68 14.56 3.45
C PHE A 85 19.51 15.59 4.21
N ASN A 86 19.93 15.22 5.42
CA ASN A 86 20.77 16.10 6.24
C ASN A 86 22.26 15.89 5.89
N GLY A 87 22.82 16.75 5.07
CA GLY A 87 24.22 16.66 4.63
C GLY A 87 25.27 16.89 5.72
N ASN A 88 24.87 17.36 6.91
CA ASN A 88 25.79 17.61 8.04
C ASN A 88 25.91 16.44 9.02
N SER A 89 25.18 15.35 8.81
CA SER A 89 25.35 14.16 9.64
C SER A 89 26.67 13.48 9.26
N SER A 90 27.65 13.55 10.15
CA SER A 90 28.94 12.85 10.04
C SER A 90 28.80 11.31 10.04
N GLU A 91 27.61 10.82 10.25
CA GLU A 91 27.28 9.41 10.26
C GLU A 91 26.61 9.02 8.94
N GLY A 92 27.42 8.61 7.96
CA GLY A 92 26.95 7.98 6.72
C GLY A 92 26.38 6.58 6.93
N SER A 93 25.76 6.32 8.10
CA SER A 93 25.17 5.02 8.42
C SER A 93 23.78 4.87 7.79
N VAL A 94 23.55 3.71 7.16
CA VAL A 94 22.23 3.30 6.68
C VAL A 94 21.47 2.68 7.86
N CYS A 95 20.29 3.23 8.18
CA CYS A 95 19.39 2.67 9.18
C CYS A 95 18.22 1.98 8.48
N GLY A 96 17.83 0.80 8.96
CA GLY A 96 16.69 0.04 8.45
C GLY A 96 15.59 -0.11 9.51
N TYR A 97 14.35 0.12 9.08
CA TYR A 97 13.14 -0.12 9.88
C TYR A 97 12.30 -1.18 9.18
N VAL A 98 11.87 -2.18 9.92
CA VAL A 98 11.02 -3.27 9.40
C VAL A 98 9.79 -3.38 10.26
N ASP A 99 8.64 -3.53 9.62
CA ASP A 99 7.37 -3.74 10.29
C ASP A 99 6.59 -4.87 9.61
N ALA A 100 5.75 -5.57 10.37
CA ALA A 100 4.88 -6.61 9.85
C ALA A 100 3.59 -6.67 10.66
N ASP A 101 2.46 -6.57 9.96
CA ASP A 101 1.16 -6.84 10.57
C ASP A 101 0.88 -8.36 10.62
N TYR A 102 -0.10 -8.73 11.41
CA TYR A 102 -0.60 -10.11 11.48
C TYR A 102 -1.93 -10.23 10.77
N ALA A 103 -1.96 -10.99 9.66
CA ALA A 103 -3.18 -11.36 8.92
C ALA A 103 -4.09 -10.16 8.54
N GLY A 104 -3.50 -9.00 8.23
CA GLY A 104 -4.24 -7.76 7.94
C GLY A 104 -5.03 -7.78 6.63
N ASP A 105 -4.72 -8.69 5.70
CA ASP A 105 -5.49 -8.88 4.49
C ASP A 105 -6.79 -9.64 4.78
N LEU A 106 -7.93 -9.00 4.55
CA LEU A 106 -9.25 -9.57 4.87
C LEU A 106 -9.66 -10.73 3.97
N ASP A 107 -9.18 -10.73 2.72
CA ASP A 107 -9.58 -11.75 1.72
C ASP A 107 -8.80 -13.05 1.89
N LYS A 108 -7.49 -12.98 2.08
CA LYS A 108 -6.59 -14.14 2.12
C LYS A 108 -5.88 -14.32 3.46
N ARG A 109 -6.17 -13.47 4.45
CA ARG A 109 -5.59 -13.48 5.81
C ARG A 109 -4.06 -13.49 5.79
N ARG A 110 -3.47 -12.82 4.82
CA ARG A 110 -2.02 -12.66 4.74
C ARG A 110 -1.56 -11.46 5.54
N SER A 111 -0.36 -11.58 6.06
CA SER A 111 0.36 -10.49 6.71
C SER A 111 0.94 -9.54 5.67
N THR A 112 0.92 -8.25 5.94
CA THR A 112 1.68 -7.24 5.19
C THR A 112 3.02 -7.07 5.88
N THR A 113 4.09 -6.99 5.12
CA THR A 113 5.41 -6.60 5.61
C THR A 113 5.86 -5.33 4.90
N GLY A 114 6.55 -4.49 5.64
CA GLY A 114 7.13 -3.26 5.13
C GLY A 114 8.55 -3.06 5.62
N TYR A 115 9.30 -2.29 4.88
CA TYR A 115 10.59 -1.78 5.33
C TYR A 115 10.81 -0.36 4.82
N VAL A 116 11.63 0.37 5.55
CA VAL A 116 12.19 1.66 5.14
C VAL A 116 13.65 1.68 5.51
N PHE A 117 14.52 1.95 4.53
CA PHE A 117 15.92 2.26 4.77
C PHE A 117 16.13 3.76 4.63
N THR A 118 16.88 4.33 5.54
CA THR A 118 17.22 5.76 5.57
C THR A 118 18.71 5.96 5.53
N LEU A 119 19.14 7.07 4.90
CA LEU A 119 20.50 7.57 4.90
C LEU A 119 20.45 9.07 5.17
N ALA A 120 21.29 9.56 6.06
CA ALA A 120 21.31 10.97 6.46
C ALA A 120 19.92 11.53 6.81
N GLY A 121 19.07 10.72 7.48
CA GLY A 121 17.71 11.07 7.88
C GLY A 121 16.65 10.97 6.79
N GLY A 122 17.04 10.84 5.51
CA GLY A 122 16.13 10.71 4.38
C GLY A 122 15.87 9.26 3.98
N ALA A 123 14.64 8.92 3.57
CA ALA A 123 14.31 7.60 3.05
C ALA A 123 14.95 7.37 1.68
N ILE A 124 15.66 6.25 1.50
CA ILE A 124 16.34 5.88 0.25
C ILE A 124 15.76 4.62 -0.40
N SER A 125 15.12 3.75 0.38
CA SER A 125 14.46 2.55 -0.14
C SER A 125 13.31 2.17 0.78
N TRP A 126 12.17 1.81 0.21
CA TRP A 126 10.98 1.40 0.98
C TRP A 126 10.12 0.45 0.20
N MET A 127 9.35 -0.35 0.91
CA MET A 127 8.37 -1.26 0.35
C MET A 127 7.28 -1.57 1.37
N SER A 128 6.06 -1.78 0.87
CA SER A 128 4.97 -2.41 1.62
C SER A 128 4.35 -3.48 0.74
N LYS A 129 4.35 -4.74 1.19
CA LYS A 129 3.91 -5.87 0.39
C LYS A 129 3.26 -6.96 1.23
N LEU A 130 2.23 -7.63 0.68
CA LEU A 130 1.71 -8.86 1.24
C LEU A 130 2.76 -9.97 1.21
N LYS A 131 2.94 -10.65 2.32
CA LYS A 131 3.77 -11.85 2.37
C LYS A 131 3.21 -12.91 1.43
N LYS A 132 4.07 -13.52 0.62
CA LYS A 132 3.73 -14.78 -0.02
C LYS A 132 3.52 -15.81 1.10
N GLN A 133 2.45 -16.61 1.00
CA GLN A 133 2.24 -17.70 1.93
C GLN A 133 3.43 -18.65 1.79
N LEU A 134 4.35 -18.62 2.76
CA LEU A 134 5.35 -19.66 2.87
C LEU A 134 4.57 -20.90 3.33
N HIS A 135 4.40 -21.85 2.43
CA HIS A 135 4.04 -23.20 2.82
C HIS A 135 5.27 -23.75 3.56
N CYS A 136 5.22 -23.63 4.89
CA CYS A 136 6.15 -24.37 5.72
C CYS A 136 5.69 -25.82 5.62
N PRO A 137 6.45 -26.72 4.96
CA PRO A 137 6.11 -28.15 5.05
C PRO A 137 6.24 -28.48 6.53
N LEU A 138 5.13 -28.86 7.15
CA LEU A 138 5.13 -29.43 8.48
C LEU A 138 6.12 -30.60 8.43
N LEU A 139 7.25 -30.44 9.08
CA LEU A 139 8.11 -31.56 9.41
C LEU A 139 7.25 -32.56 10.19
N LYS A 140 6.85 -33.65 9.51
CA LYS A 140 6.22 -34.77 10.19
C LYS A 140 7.22 -35.23 11.25
N PRO A 141 6.85 -35.30 12.52
CA PRO A 141 7.71 -35.93 13.49
C PRO A 141 7.87 -37.39 13.05
N ASN A 142 9.09 -37.81 12.76
CA ASN A 142 9.41 -39.21 12.63
C ASN A 142 9.19 -39.86 14.00
N ILE A 143 8.17 -40.68 14.08
CA ILE A 143 7.99 -41.69 15.13
C ILE A 143 8.83 -42.88 14.76
#